data_a881912f72ec1758c38dbc290f053a45
#
_entry.id   a881912f72ec1758c38dbc290f053a45
#
_cell.length_a   1.000
_cell.length_b   1.000
_cell.length_c   1.000
_cell.angle_alpha   90.00
_cell.angle_beta   90.00
_cell.angle_gamma   90.00
#
_symmetry.space_group_name_H-M   'P 1'
#
loop_
_entity.id
_entity.type
_entity.pdbx_description
1 polymer ?
#
loop_
_entity_poly.entity_id
_entity_poly.type
_entity_poly.pdbx_seq_one_letter_code
_entity_poly.pdbx_strand_id
1 'polypeptide(L)'
;PALIEQLKAIAGDRVVTGADVNPDYARDEMPIYGTNMPEASIDVQSTEEVAAIMKLCYENNIPVTVRGAGTGLVGGCMPACGGVVLCTMKMKKILEYDEDNFVVRVQPGVLLNDLAEDALKRGLMYCPDPGEKFATLGGNVSTNAGGMRAVKYGATRDYVRAMTVVLPTGEIIQLGGTVSKTSSG
;
A
#
# COMPACT_ATOMS: atom_id res chain seq x y z
N PRO A 1 6.11 -26.73 0.81
CA PRO A 1 5.16 -26.99 1.92
C PRO A 1 5.54 -26.23 3.20
N ALA A 2 6.82 -26.29 3.64
CA ALA A 2 7.25 -25.67 4.90
C ALA A 2 7.08 -24.14 4.92
N LEU A 3 7.34 -23.44 3.82
CA LEU A 3 7.18 -21.99 3.74
C LEU A 3 5.71 -21.56 3.87
N ILE A 4 4.80 -22.25 3.20
CA ILE A 4 3.36 -21.97 3.27
C ILE A 4 2.84 -22.14 4.71
N GLU A 5 3.29 -23.17 5.42
CA GLU A 5 2.92 -23.36 6.82
C GLU A 5 3.45 -22.25 7.73
N GLN A 6 4.66 -21.75 7.47
CA GLN A 6 5.20 -20.60 8.19
C GLN A 6 4.42 -19.30 7.89
N LEU A 7 4.03 -19.06 6.63
CA LEU A 7 3.18 -17.95 6.25
C LEU A 7 1.80 -18.04 6.93
N LYS A 8 1.20 -19.24 6.97
CA LYS A 8 -0.05 -19.49 7.67
C LYS A 8 0.06 -19.33 9.19
N ALA A 9 1.22 -19.61 9.78
CA ALA A 9 1.46 -19.33 11.19
C ALA A 9 1.42 -17.80 11.50
N ILE A 10 1.76 -16.96 10.53
CA ILE A 10 1.70 -15.49 10.67
C ILE A 10 0.30 -14.96 10.36
N ALA A 11 -0.28 -15.35 9.23
CA ALA A 11 -1.49 -14.72 8.67
C ALA A 11 -2.73 -15.63 8.62
N GLY A 12 -2.63 -16.88 9.09
CA GLY A 12 -3.74 -17.82 9.17
C GLY A 12 -4.37 -18.13 7.82
N ASP A 13 -5.70 -18.19 7.80
CA ASP A 13 -6.51 -18.49 6.59
C ASP A 13 -6.47 -17.41 5.52
N ARG A 14 -5.82 -16.27 5.80
CA ARG A 14 -5.60 -15.19 4.83
C ARG A 14 -4.46 -15.49 3.85
N VAL A 15 -3.76 -16.59 4.04
CA VAL A 15 -2.79 -17.12 3.07
C VAL A 15 -3.53 -18.03 2.08
N VAL A 16 -3.67 -17.54 0.87
CA VAL A 16 -4.34 -18.27 -0.23
C VAL A 16 -3.29 -18.72 -1.24
N THR A 17 -3.43 -19.94 -1.75
CA THR A 17 -2.41 -20.56 -2.64
C THR A 17 -3.04 -21.27 -3.82
N GLY A 18 -2.27 -21.41 -4.90
CA GLY A 18 -2.66 -22.22 -6.06
C GLY A 18 -3.91 -21.68 -6.77
N ALA A 19 -4.86 -22.55 -7.06
CA ALA A 19 -6.06 -22.21 -7.82
C ALA A 19 -7.04 -21.28 -7.08
N ASP A 20 -6.91 -21.16 -5.77
CA ASP A 20 -7.76 -20.31 -4.95
C ASP A 20 -7.30 -18.85 -4.93
N VAL A 21 -6.10 -18.54 -5.45
CA VAL A 21 -5.62 -17.16 -5.58
C VAL A 21 -6.50 -16.41 -6.57
N ASN A 22 -6.96 -15.21 -6.16
CA ASN A 22 -7.79 -14.37 -7.02
C ASN A 22 -7.07 -14.06 -8.35
N PRO A 23 -7.64 -14.38 -9.51
CA PRO A 23 -7.03 -14.13 -10.81
C PRO A 23 -6.68 -12.67 -11.08
N ASP A 24 -7.36 -11.72 -10.45
CA ASP A 24 -7.06 -10.29 -10.58
C ASP A 24 -5.68 -9.93 -10.00
N TYR A 25 -5.11 -10.79 -9.14
CA TYR A 25 -3.77 -10.55 -8.58
C TYR A 25 -2.64 -10.81 -9.60
N ALA A 26 -2.97 -11.37 -10.76
CA ALA A 26 -2.01 -11.60 -11.85
C ALA A 26 -1.63 -10.32 -12.61
N ARG A 27 -2.32 -9.20 -12.42
CA ARG A 27 -2.18 -7.99 -13.25
C ARG A 27 -2.60 -6.72 -12.51
N ASP A 28 -2.29 -5.57 -13.11
CA ASP A 28 -2.95 -4.30 -12.83
C ASP A 28 -3.90 -3.90 -13.98
N GLU A 29 -4.25 -2.62 -14.09
CA GLU A 29 -5.13 -2.11 -15.16
C GLU A 29 -4.42 -1.95 -16.51
N MET A 30 -3.09 -2.13 -16.58
CA MET A 30 -2.32 -1.96 -17.82
C MET A 30 -1.94 -3.32 -18.44
N PRO A 31 -2.68 -3.79 -19.45
CA PRO A 31 -2.51 -5.14 -19.99
C PRO A 31 -1.19 -5.34 -20.76
N ILE A 32 -0.50 -4.27 -21.15
CA ILE A 32 0.76 -4.37 -21.90
C ILE A 32 1.90 -5.02 -21.10
N TYR A 33 1.81 -5.01 -19.78
CA TYR A 33 2.81 -5.65 -18.91
C TYR A 33 2.59 -7.15 -18.76
N GLY A 34 1.51 -7.68 -19.36
CA GLY A 34 1.16 -9.09 -19.29
C GLY A 34 0.46 -9.48 -17.98
N THR A 35 0.43 -10.78 -17.77
CA THR A 35 -0.17 -11.39 -16.57
C THR A 35 0.75 -12.48 -16.04
N ASN A 36 0.89 -12.57 -14.72
CA ASN A 36 1.58 -13.68 -14.08
C ASN A 36 0.95 -13.95 -12.71
N MET A 37 0.60 -15.20 -12.44
CA MET A 37 0.00 -15.59 -11.17
C MET A 37 1.07 -15.71 -10.09
N PRO A 38 0.82 -15.20 -8.87
CA PRO A 38 1.67 -15.50 -7.73
C PRO A 38 1.41 -16.93 -7.23
N GLU A 39 2.37 -17.53 -6.55
CA GLU A 39 2.20 -18.82 -5.87
C GLU A 39 1.31 -18.71 -4.63
N ALA A 40 1.32 -17.53 -4.00
CA ALA A 40 0.45 -17.22 -2.85
C ALA A 40 0.05 -15.76 -2.83
N SER A 41 -1.10 -15.49 -2.21
CA SER A 41 -1.53 -14.14 -1.84
C SER A 41 -1.88 -14.07 -0.36
N ILE A 42 -1.64 -12.91 0.26
CA ILE A 42 -1.86 -12.70 1.69
C ILE A 42 -2.51 -11.34 1.91
N ASP A 43 -3.69 -11.33 2.50
CA ASP A 43 -4.35 -10.12 2.97
C ASP A 43 -3.77 -9.72 4.33
N VAL A 44 -2.83 -8.78 4.35
CA VAL A 44 -2.18 -8.31 5.58
C VAL A 44 -3.04 -7.32 6.36
N GLN A 45 -2.91 -7.32 7.68
CA GLN A 45 -3.75 -6.50 8.58
C GLN A 45 -2.95 -5.57 9.47
N SER A 46 -1.64 -5.78 9.62
CA SER A 46 -0.78 -4.94 10.45
C SER A 46 0.64 -4.78 9.89
N THR A 47 1.33 -3.77 10.37
CA THR A 47 2.74 -3.53 10.03
C THR A 47 3.64 -4.68 10.48
N GLU A 48 3.34 -5.27 11.62
CA GLU A 48 4.07 -6.38 12.21
C GLU A 48 3.92 -7.65 11.36
N GLU A 49 2.71 -7.92 10.84
CA GLU A 49 2.50 -9.03 9.90
C GLU A 49 3.32 -8.82 8.62
N VAL A 50 3.27 -7.61 8.05
CA VAL A 50 4.08 -7.28 6.86
C VAL A 50 5.55 -7.52 7.14
N ALA A 51 6.06 -7.04 8.28
CA ALA A 51 7.45 -7.22 8.68
C ALA A 51 7.86 -8.68 8.80
N ALA A 52 7.04 -9.49 9.47
CA ALA A 52 7.30 -10.91 9.64
C ALA A 52 7.30 -11.68 8.31
N ILE A 53 6.34 -11.38 7.42
CA ILE A 53 6.25 -11.99 6.09
C ILE A 53 7.43 -11.57 5.21
N MET A 54 7.76 -10.27 5.19
CA MET A 54 8.89 -9.75 4.42
C MET A 54 10.19 -10.40 4.84
N LYS A 55 10.45 -10.50 6.16
CA LYS A 55 11.63 -11.18 6.70
C LYS A 55 11.69 -12.64 6.24
N LEU A 56 10.58 -13.37 6.38
CA LEU A 56 10.51 -14.77 5.98
C LEU A 56 10.79 -14.94 4.48
N CYS A 57 10.19 -14.10 3.64
CA CYS A 57 10.40 -14.14 2.19
C CYS A 57 11.84 -13.77 1.82
N TYR A 58 12.42 -12.77 2.47
CA TYR A 58 13.81 -12.34 2.26
C TYR A 58 14.81 -13.46 2.58
N GLU A 59 14.67 -14.11 3.74
CA GLU A 59 15.53 -15.21 4.18
C GLU A 59 15.45 -16.44 3.27
N ASN A 60 14.33 -16.60 2.55
CA ASN A 60 14.10 -17.71 1.61
C ASN A 60 14.23 -17.33 0.13
N ASN A 61 14.65 -16.10 -0.19
CA ASN A 61 14.77 -15.56 -1.56
C ASN A 61 13.45 -15.66 -2.35
N ILE A 62 12.32 -15.40 -1.70
CA ILE A 62 10.99 -15.41 -2.34
C ILE A 62 10.65 -13.99 -2.80
N PRO A 63 10.31 -13.80 -4.09
CA PRO A 63 9.82 -12.51 -4.59
C PRO A 63 8.53 -12.09 -3.89
N VAL A 64 8.45 -10.81 -3.54
CA VAL A 64 7.24 -10.22 -2.95
C VAL A 64 6.76 -9.05 -3.80
N THR A 65 5.48 -9.07 -4.14
CA THR A 65 4.82 -7.97 -4.83
C THR A 65 3.75 -7.38 -3.93
N VAL A 66 3.81 -6.06 -3.69
CA VAL A 66 2.80 -5.38 -2.88
C VAL A 66 1.65 -4.92 -3.77
N ARG A 67 0.41 -5.14 -3.31
CA ARG A 67 -0.81 -4.75 -4.01
C ARG A 67 -1.73 -3.96 -3.10
N GLY A 68 -2.22 -2.83 -3.58
CA GLY A 68 -3.40 -2.14 -3.05
C GLY A 68 -4.66 -2.59 -3.79
N ALA A 69 -5.42 -1.66 -4.35
CA ALA A 69 -6.62 -1.95 -5.13
C ALA A 69 -6.34 -2.50 -6.55
N GLY A 70 -5.09 -2.44 -7.02
CA GLY A 70 -4.72 -2.93 -8.35
C GLY A 70 -5.03 -1.97 -9.50
N THR A 71 -5.38 -0.73 -9.20
CA THR A 71 -5.76 0.33 -10.17
C THR A 71 -4.56 1.00 -10.86
N GLY A 72 -3.35 0.49 -10.66
CA GLY A 72 -2.12 1.02 -11.25
C GLY A 72 -2.05 0.82 -12.76
N LEU A 73 -1.23 1.66 -13.42
CA LEU A 73 -1.04 1.66 -14.87
C LEU A 73 0.41 1.40 -15.29
N VAL A 74 1.24 0.90 -14.38
CA VAL A 74 2.69 0.76 -14.60
C VAL A 74 3.21 -0.66 -14.34
N GLY A 75 2.33 -1.63 -14.19
CA GLY A 75 2.69 -3.02 -13.90
C GLY A 75 3.21 -3.25 -12.47
N GLY A 76 3.12 -2.25 -11.59
CA GLY A 76 3.78 -2.27 -10.28
C GLY A 76 3.24 -3.29 -9.28
N CYS A 77 2.00 -3.76 -9.45
CA CYS A 77 1.41 -4.80 -8.62
C CYS A 77 1.23 -6.14 -9.34
N MET A 78 1.80 -6.28 -10.54
CA MET A 78 1.85 -7.55 -11.27
C MET A 78 3.08 -8.35 -10.78
N PRO A 79 2.91 -9.58 -10.31
CA PRO A 79 4.00 -10.39 -9.75
C PRO A 79 4.88 -10.99 -10.86
N ALA A 80 5.72 -10.16 -11.49
CA ALA A 80 6.51 -10.52 -12.66
C ALA A 80 7.40 -11.78 -12.46
N CYS A 81 7.85 -12.00 -11.23
CA CYS A 81 8.68 -13.16 -10.86
C CYS A 81 7.91 -14.22 -10.07
N GLY A 82 6.57 -14.19 -10.07
CA GLY A 82 5.78 -15.04 -9.19
C GLY A 82 5.91 -14.68 -7.71
N GLY A 83 6.07 -15.67 -6.84
CA GLY A 83 6.26 -15.48 -5.41
C GLY A 83 4.98 -15.14 -4.66
N VAL A 84 5.05 -14.19 -3.74
CA VAL A 84 3.97 -13.82 -2.84
C VAL A 84 3.43 -12.42 -3.16
N VAL A 85 2.11 -12.28 -3.27
CA VAL A 85 1.44 -10.98 -3.31
C VAL A 85 0.97 -10.62 -1.90
N LEU A 86 1.41 -9.46 -1.39
CA LEU A 86 0.90 -8.86 -0.16
C LEU A 86 -0.18 -7.84 -0.50
N CYS A 87 -1.43 -8.13 -0.15
CA CYS A 87 -2.55 -7.23 -0.36
C CYS A 87 -2.81 -6.39 0.88
N THR A 88 -2.73 -5.07 0.75
CA THR A 88 -2.89 -4.12 1.87
C THR A 88 -4.34 -3.67 2.08
N MET A 89 -5.30 -4.17 1.32
CA MET A 89 -6.70 -3.73 1.35
C MET A 89 -7.40 -3.91 2.71
N LYS A 90 -6.90 -4.78 3.58
CA LYS A 90 -7.41 -4.95 4.94
C LYS A 90 -6.85 -3.92 5.93
N MET A 91 -5.77 -3.23 5.59
CA MET A 91 -5.19 -2.13 6.35
C MET A 91 -5.84 -0.80 5.95
N LYS A 92 -7.10 -0.59 6.31
CA LYS A 92 -7.95 0.50 5.81
C LYS A 92 -8.48 1.46 6.87
N LYS A 93 -7.77 1.60 7.99
CA LYS A 93 -8.19 2.49 9.06
C LYS A 93 -7.61 3.90 8.87
N ILE A 94 -8.45 4.92 9.06
CA ILE A 94 -8.03 6.27 9.39
C ILE A 94 -7.74 6.25 10.88
N LEU A 95 -6.48 6.50 11.27
CA LEU A 95 -6.00 6.28 12.62
C LEU A 95 -6.18 7.52 13.50
N GLU A 96 -5.85 8.68 12.96
CA GLU A 96 -5.80 9.92 13.72
C GLU A 96 -5.92 11.14 12.81
N TYR A 97 -6.62 12.16 13.27
CA TYR A 97 -6.59 13.51 12.71
C TYR A 97 -5.91 14.47 13.69
N ASP A 98 -4.95 15.22 13.20
CA ASP A 98 -4.39 16.40 13.84
C ASP A 98 -4.87 17.62 13.03
N GLU A 99 -6.03 18.15 13.41
CA GLU A 99 -6.69 19.22 12.67
C GLU A 99 -5.93 20.53 12.79
N ASP A 100 -5.25 20.76 13.90
CA ASP A 100 -4.44 21.97 14.14
C ASP A 100 -3.24 22.04 13.19
N ASN A 101 -2.66 20.90 12.84
CA ASN A 101 -1.52 20.80 11.92
C ASN A 101 -1.92 20.36 10.50
N PHE A 102 -3.20 20.15 10.23
CA PHE A 102 -3.72 19.65 8.95
C PHE A 102 -3.08 18.33 8.54
N VAL A 103 -2.95 17.41 9.47
CA VAL A 103 -2.36 16.06 9.25
C VAL A 103 -3.38 14.98 9.56
N VAL A 104 -3.39 13.95 8.73
CA VAL A 104 -4.12 12.71 8.99
C VAL A 104 -3.16 11.54 8.92
N ARG A 105 -3.26 10.62 9.87
CA ARG A 105 -2.55 9.35 9.87
C ARG A 105 -3.48 8.25 9.41
N VAL A 106 -3.07 7.53 8.37
CA VAL A 106 -3.89 6.49 7.74
C VAL A 106 -3.08 5.23 7.49
N GLN A 107 -3.75 4.10 7.39
CA GLN A 107 -3.18 2.86 6.89
C GLN A 107 -3.15 2.85 5.34
N PRO A 108 -2.26 2.08 4.71
CA PRO A 108 -2.01 2.14 3.26
C PRO A 108 -3.21 1.71 2.40
N GLY A 109 -4.10 0.88 2.92
CA GLY A 109 -5.28 0.38 2.22
C GLY A 109 -6.50 1.30 2.28
N VAL A 110 -6.42 2.47 2.91
CA VAL A 110 -7.50 3.48 2.88
C VAL A 110 -7.70 3.93 1.44
N LEU A 111 -8.95 3.95 0.99
CA LEU A 111 -9.29 4.43 -0.34
C LEU A 111 -9.21 5.95 -0.41
N LEU A 112 -8.79 6.47 -1.56
CA LEU A 112 -8.72 7.90 -1.82
C LEU A 112 -10.07 8.58 -1.55
N ASN A 113 -11.16 7.99 -2.04
CA ASN A 113 -12.50 8.56 -1.88
C ASN A 113 -12.94 8.59 -0.41
N ASP A 114 -12.65 7.54 0.35
CA ASP A 114 -13.02 7.44 1.77
C ASP A 114 -12.33 8.55 2.57
N LEU A 115 -11.03 8.80 2.32
CA LEU A 115 -10.32 9.90 2.96
C LEU A 115 -10.87 11.26 2.53
N ALA A 116 -11.13 11.45 1.23
CA ALA A 116 -11.64 12.72 0.72
C ALA A 116 -13.01 13.07 1.32
N GLU A 117 -13.90 12.11 1.40
CA GLU A 117 -15.23 12.29 2.00
C GLU A 117 -15.17 12.55 3.52
N ASP A 118 -14.30 11.81 4.23
CA ASP A 118 -14.14 11.99 5.67
C ASP A 118 -13.51 13.36 6.01
N ALA A 119 -12.53 13.79 5.23
CA ALA A 119 -11.93 15.12 5.36
C ALA A 119 -12.96 16.23 5.14
N LEU A 120 -13.82 16.10 4.11
CA LEU A 120 -14.88 17.10 3.83
C LEU A 120 -15.87 17.24 4.98
N LYS A 121 -16.24 16.17 5.66
CA LYS A 121 -17.11 16.20 6.85
C LYS A 121 -16.50 17.02 8.00
N ARG A 122 -15.19 17.19 8.00
CA ARG A 122 -14.40 17.96 8.98
C ARG A 122 -14.08 19.38 8.50
N GLY A 123 -14.61 19.79 7.35
CA GLY A 123 -14.29 21.10 6.74
C GLY A 123 -12.89 21.17 6.14
N LEU A 124 -12.25 20.03 5.93
CA LEU A 124 -10.91 19.90 5.33
C LEU A 124 -11.01 19.34 3.91
N MET A 125 -9.95 19.52 3.12
CA MET A 125 -9.89 19.00 1.75
C MET A 125 -8.58 18.26 1.54
N TYR A 126 -8.67 16.98 1.12
CA TYR A 126 -7.54 16.26 0.54
C TYR A 126 -7.44 16.62 -0.94
N CYS A 127 -6.38 17.35 -1.31
CA CYS A 127 -6.28 17.98 -2.63
C CYS A 127 -5.87 17.07 -3.79
N PRO A 128 -4.97 16.06 -3.62
CA PRO A 128 -4.59 15.18 -4.72
C PRO A 128 -5.81 14.46 -5.31
N ASP A 129 -5.93 14.50 -6.64
CA ASP A 129 -7.06 13.90 -7.37
C ASP A 129 -6.54 13.18 -8.64
N PRO A 130 -6.00 11.97 -8.49
CA PRO A 130 -5.48 11.18 -9.60
C PRO A 130 -6.56 10.66 -10.57
N GLY A 131 -7.83 10.95 -10.33
CA GLY A 131 -8.95 10.50 -11.15
C GLY A 131 -9.52 9.14 -10.73
N GLU A 132 -8.69 8.24 -10.20
CA GLU A 132 -9.12 6.93 -9.71
C GLU A 132 -9.46 6.98 -8.20
N LYS A 133 -10.75 7.03 -7.91
CA LYS A 133 -11.25 7.21 -6.54
C LYS A 133 -11.10 5.99 -5.65
N PHE A 134 -11.02 4.81 -6.25
CA PHE A 134 -10.85 3.53 -5.55
C PHE A 134 -9.38 3.14 -5.39
N ALA A 135 -8.44 3.98 -5.84
CA ALA A 135 -7.03 3.80 -5.52
C ALA A 135 -6.79 3.86 -4.01
N THR A 136 -5.85 3.06 -3.53
CA THR A 136 -5.42 3.13 -2.13
C THR A 136 -4.40 4.24 -1.91
N LEU A 137 -4.35 4.83 -0.72
CA LEU A 137 -3.36 5.86 -0.40
C LEU A 137 -1.93 5.31 -0.47
N GLY A 138 -1.70 4.07 -0.02
CA GLY A 138 -0.39 3.42 -0.18
C GLY A 138 0.02 3.28 -1.65
N GLY A 139 -0.91 2.94 -2.54
CA GLY A 139 -0.68 2.91 -3.99
C GLY A 139 -0.37 4.28 -4.56
N ASN A 140 -1.13 5.31 -4.16
CA ASN A 140 -0.90 6.70 -4.60
C ASN A 140 0.48 7.21 -4.15
N VAL A 141 0.93 6.87 -2.94
CA VAL A 141 2.27 7.20 -2.45
C VAL A 141 3.34 6.48 -3.27
N SER A 142 3.17 5.18 -3.52
CA SER A 142 4.14 4.35 -4.24
C SER A 142 4.37 4.82 -5.68
N THR A 143 3.34 5.33 -6.35
CA THR A 143 3.42 5.81 -7.75
C THR A 143 3.53 7.33 -7.85
N ASN A 144 3.50 8.04 -6.73
CA ASN A 144 3.39 9.49 -6.70
C ASN A 144 2.24 10.00 -7.57
N ALA A 145 1.05 9.46 -7.35
CA ALA A 145 -0.11 9.73 -8.17
C ALA A 145 -0.43 11.24 -8.22
N GLY A 146 -0.55 11.76 -9.44
CA GLY A 146 -0.86 13.18 -9.71
C GLY A 146 -2.34 13.39 -9.97
N GLY A 147 -2.69 13.85 -11.19
CA GLY A 147 -4.06 13.99 -11.65
C GLY A 147 -4.43 15.40 -12.09
N MET A 148 -5.73 15.63 -12.29
CA MET A 148 -6.24 16.85 -12.91
C MET A 148 -5.97 18.12 -12.11
N ARG A 149 -5.81 18.01 -10.80
CA ARG A 149 -5.57 19.15 -9.91
C ARG A 149 -4.08 19.39 -9.62
N ALA A 150 -3.18 18.53 -10.13
CA ALA A 150 -1.78 18.55 -9.76
C ALA A 150 -1.05 19.85 -10.14
N VAL A 151 -1.45 20.51 -11.22
CA VAL A 151 -0.86 21.81 -11.63
C VAL A 151 -1.05 22.86 -10.53
N LYS A 152 -2.20 22.88 -9.85
CA LYS A 152 -2.49 23.83 -8.78
C LYS A 152 -2.03 23.35 -7.40
N TYR A 153 -2.25 22.08 -7.10
CA TYR A 153 -2.13 21.56 -5.73
C TYR A 153 -0.95 20.62 -5.52
N GLY A 154 -0.23 20.25 -6.58
CA GLY A 154 0.84 19.27 -6.48
C GLY A 154 0.34 17.82 -6.59
N ALA A 155 1.28 16.88 -6.46
CA ALA A 155 1.03 15.45 -6.50
C ALA A 155 1.01 14.84 -5.09
N THR A 156 0.80 13.54 -4.98
CA THR A 156 0.70 12.84 -3.69
C THR A 156 1.92 13.09 -2.79
N ARG A 157 3.15 13.07 -3.33
CA ARG A 157 4.40 13.28 -2.57
C ARG A 157 4.41 14.61 -1.80
N ASP A 158 3.74 15.63 -2.31
CA ASP A 158 3.72 16.96 -1.70
C ASP A 158 2.88 17.00 -0.42
N TYR A 159 2.12 15.93 -0.16
CA TYR A 159 1.23 15.76 1.00
C TYR A 159 1.73 14.73 2.00
N VAL A 160 2.77 13.96 1.67
CA VAL A 160 3.33 12.95 2.57
C VAL A 160 4.35 13.60 3.48
N ARG A 161 4.08 13.64 4.78
CA ARG A 161 4.99 14.18 5.79
C ARG A 161 5.83 13.11 6.46
N ALA A 162 5.23 11.95 6.70
CA ALA A 162 5.90 10.83 7.37
C ALA A 162 5.35 9.50 6.87
N MET A 163 6.16 8.46 6.99
CA MET A 163 5.79 7.08 6.64
C MET A 163 6.38 6.11 7.64
N THR A 164 5.61 5.07 7.96
CA THR A 164 6.15 3.82 8.50
C THR A 164 6.42 2.89 7.31
N VAL A 165 7.64 2.44 7.16
CA VAL A 165 8.08 1.60 6.05
C VAL A 165 8.62 0.28 6.56
N VAL A 166 8.24 -0.82 5.92
CA VAL A 166 8.86 -2.12 6.12
C VAL A 166 9.86 -2.36 4.99
N LEU A 167 11.12 -2.53 5.36
CA LEU A 167 12.19 -2.85 4.41
C LEU A 167 12.10 -4.30 3.91
N PRO A 168 12.74 -4.66 2.79
CA PRO A 168 12.80 -6.04 2.33
C PRO A 168 13.26 -7.03 3.38
N THR A 169 14.16 -6.62 4.28
CA THR A 169 14.65 -7.43 5.41
C THR A 169 13.64 -7.67 6.53
N GLY A 170 12.46 -7.03 6.46
CA GLY A 170 11.45 -7.04 7.52
C GLY A 170 11.67 -5.99 8.61
N GLU A 171 12.71 -5.15 8.52
CA GLU A 171 12.93 -4.06 9.46
C GLU A 171 11.86 -2.97 9.28
N ILE A 172 11.32 -2.48 10.39
CA ILE A 172 10.35 -1.38 10.41
C ILE A 172 11.09 -0.08 10.69
N ILE A 173 10.96 0.88 9.80
CA ILE A 173 11.57 2.20 9.95
C ILE A 173 10.53 3.31 9.89
N GLN A 174 10.84 4.44 10.54
CA GLN A 174 10.05 5.67 10.48
C GLN A 174 10.81 6.69 9.64
N LEU A 175 10.13 7.28 8.65
CA LEU A 175 10.66 8.33 7.79
C LEU A 175 9.81 9.59 7.95
N GLY A 176 10.48 10.76 8.06
CA GLY A 176 9.81 12.04 8.22
C GLY A 176 9.26 12.29 9.63
N GLY A 177 8.35 13.26 9.74
CA GLY A 177 7.74 13.68 11.00
C GLY A 177 6.53 14.58 10.76
N THR A 178 5.83 14.95 11.84
CA THR A 178 4.62 15.78 11.76
C THR A 178 4.92 17.26 11.51
N VAL A 179 6.17 17.68 11.63
CA VAL A 179 6.58 19.08 11.42
C VAL A 179 6.60 19.43 9.93
N SER A 180 6.18 20.62 9.60
CA SER A 180 6.13 21.11 8.21
C SER A 180 7.52 21.45 7.63
N LYS A 181 8.53 21.61 8.48
CA LYS A 181 9.88 21.99 8.09
C LYS A 181 10.90 21.37 9.06
N THR A 182 11.87 20.68 8.52
CA THR A 182 12.98 20.04 9.28
C THR A 182 14.26 20.87 9.30
N SER A 183 14.28 22.06 8.73
CA SER A 183 15.42 22.94 8.87
C SER A 183 15.52 23.36 10.34
N SER A 184 16.39 22.69 11.07
CA SER A 184 16.97 23.32 12.23
C SER A 184 17.68 24.55 11.73
N GLY A 185 17.35 25.63 12.26
CA GLY A 185 18.40 26.59 12.24
C GLY A 185 19.66 25.92 12.74
#